data_aa072a2c0c0eedd0bd0a493077a097e9
#
_entry.id   aa072a2c0c0eedd0bd0a493077a097e9
#
_cell.length_a   1.000
_cell.length_b   1.000
_cell.length_c   1.000
_cell.angle_alpha   90.00
_cell.angle_beta   90.00
_cell.angle_gamma   90.00
#
_symmetry.space_group_name_H-M   'P 1'
#
loop_
_entity.id
_entity.type
_entity.pdbx_description
1 polymer ?
#
loop_
_entity_poly.entity_id
_entity_poly.type
_entity_poly.pdbx_seq_one_letter_code
_entity_poly.pdbx_strand_id
1 'polypeptide(L)'
;NYNWNNLFKNINTTKYILNFSSDKLFKFNFEFNNILNYTYFVKDVSGIVLPVQEFNNLGVFKMNISKKISFNKFAIDNRVQFQKTGDESLGIINIPELILRNTFYYQDELFKKALFLQTGFTFNYFSEFYMNSYDPLLSEFYVQNNKLIGNFPRIDFFVNAKIQQTRIFLKAEHINSSFT
;
A
#
# COMPACT_ATOMS: atom_id res chain seq x y z
N ASN A 1 29.69 -7.25 16.75
CA ASN A 1 29.23 -8.63 16.66
C ASN A 1 27.75 -8.69 17.04
N TYR A 2 26.89 -8.89 16.03
CA TYR A 2 25.46 -9.16 16.25
C TYR A 2 25.30 -10.65 16.62
N ASN A 3 25.55 -10.97 17.88
CA ASN A 3 25.35 -12.33 18.40
C ASN A 3 24.13 -12.28 19.33
N TRP A 4 22.96 -12.67 18.77
CA TRP A 4 21.70 -12.69 19.53
C TRP A 4 21.42 -14.10 20.03
N ASN A 5 21.18 -14.22 21.33
CA ASN A 5 20.69 -15.43 21.95
C ASN A 5 19.30 -15.16 22.55
N ASN A 6 18.29 -15.15 21.69
CA ASN A 6 16.93 -14.82 22.07
C ASN A 6 16.06 -16.08 22.14
N LEU A 7 15.38 -16.27 23.27
CA LEU A 7 14.38 -17.32 23.46
C LEU A 7 13.00 -16.83 23.04
N PHE A 8 12.82 -16.57 21.73
CA PHE A 8 11.54 -16.12 21.21
C PHE A 8 10.54 -17.26 21.11
N LYS A 9 9.27 -16.94 21.41
CA LYS A 9 8.13 -17.83 21.18
C LYS A 9 7.73 -17.78 19.70
N ASN A 10 7.07 -18.82 19.23
CA ASN A 10 6.52 -18.83 17.87
C ASN A 10 5.47 -17.74 17.70
N ILE A 11 5.52 -17.04 16.55
CA ILE A 11 4.49 -16.08 16.16
C ILE A 11 3.25 -16.87 15.77
N ASN A 12 2.12 -16.52 16.38
CA ASN A 12 0.81 -17.08 16.04
C ASN A 12 -0.06 -16.01 15.43
N THR A 13 -0.60 -16.28 14.24
CA THR A 13 -1.50 -15.34 13.55
C THR A 13 -2.85 -16.01 13.31
N THR A 14 -3.91 -15.38 13.81
CA THR A 14 -5.28 -15.73 13.47
C THR A 14 -5.83 -14.70 12.52
N LYS A 15 -6.32 -15.15 11.36
CA LYS A 15 -6.77 -14.29 10.27
C LYS A 15 -8.23 -14.58 9.91
N TYR A 16 -9.04 -13.54 9.90
CA TYR A 16 -10.43 -13.58 9.42
C TYR A 16 -10.53 -12.79 8.13
N ILE A 17 -11.12 -13.40 7.09
CA ILE A 17 -11.27 -12.77 5.78
C ILE A 17 -12.71 -12.88 5.34
N LEU A 18 -13.28 -11.75 4.89
CA LEU A 18 -14.57 -11.69 4.21
C LEU A 18 -14.36 -11.05 2.83
N ASN A 19 -14.76 -11.75 1.78
CA ASN A 19 -14.66 -11.27 0.41
C ASN A 19 -16.05 -11.19 -0.23
N PHE A 20 -16.33 -10.06 -0.86
CA PHE A 20 -17.46 -9.88 -1.73
C PHE A 20 -16.98 -9.37 -3.10
N SER A 21 -17.42 -10.00 -4.17
CA SER A 21 -17.04 -9.58 -5.53
C SER A 21 -18.25 -9.59 -6.44
N SER A 22 -18.55 -8.43 -7.02
CA SER A 22 -19.58 -8.25 -8.03
C SER A 22 -19.07 -7.30 -9.11
N ASP A 23 -19.07 -7.72 -10.36
CA ASP A 23 -18.64 -6.87 -11.48
C ASP A 23 -19.59 -5.69 -11.72
N LYS A 24 -20.87 -5.81 -11.35
CA LYS A 24 -21.87 -4.75 -11.47
C LYS A 24 -21.80 -3.75 -10.32
N LEU A 25 -21.55 -4.20 -9.09
CA LEU A 25 -21.56 -3.35 -7.90
C LEU A 25 -20.17 -2.86 -7.56
N PHE A 26 -19.42 -3.65 -6.81
CA PHE A 26 -18.06 -3.37 -6.35
C PHE A 26 -17.40 -4.64 -5.85
N LYS A 27 -16.09 -4.57 -5.62
CA LYS A 27 -15.34 -5.60 -4.91
C LYS A 27 -15.01 -5.07 -3.53
N PHE A 28 -15.23 -5.90 -2.53
CA PHE A 28 -14.96 -5.61 -1.13
C PHE A 28 -14.17 -6.75 -0.52
N ASN A 29 -13.13 -6.41 0.21
CA ASN A 29 -12.36 -7.34 1.01
C ASN A 29 -12.21 -6.77 2.41
N PHE A 30 -12.54 -7.55 3.40
CA PHE A 30 -12.31 -7.28 4.81
C PHE A 30 -11.34 -8.30 5.36
N GLU A 31 -10.38 -7.84 6.14
CA GLU A 31 -9.39 -8.68 6.78
C GLU A 31 -9.13 -8.18 8.20
N PHE A 32 -9.19 -9.09 9.16
CA PHE A 32 -8.75 -8.85 10.53
C PHE A 32 -7.70 -9.87 10.90
N ASN A 33 -6.52 -9.40 11.33
CA ASN A 33 -5.42 -10.21 11.79
C ASN A 33 -5.22 -9.96 13.28
N ASN A 34 -5.12 -11.04 14.05
CA ASN A 34 -4.70 -11.03 15.44
C ASN A 34 -3.37 -11.77 15.53
N ILE A 35 -2.31 -11.07 15.94
CA ILE A 35 -0.94 -11.56 15.93
C ILE A 35 -0.43 -11.62 17.38
N LEU A 36 -0.05 -12.80 17.83
CA LEU A 36 0.56 -13.03 19.13
C LEU A 36 2.05 -13.33 18.98
N ASN A 37 2.86 -12.84 19.91
CA ASN A 37 4.31 -12.99 19.92
C ASN A 37 4.98 -12.34 18.67
N TYR A 38 4.50 -11.21 18.24
CA TYR A 38 5.05 -10.50 17.09
C TYR A 38 6.50 -10.09 17.33
N THR A 39 7.38 -10.44 16.41
CA THR A 39 8.81 -10.10 16.48
C THR A 39 9.12 -8.98 15.51
N TYR A 40 9.82 -7.95 15.97
CA TYR A 40 10.21 -6.79 15.20
C TYR A 40 11.57 -6.28 15.65
N PHE A 41 12.16 -5.36 14.87
CA PHE A 41 13.43 -4.74 15.22
C PHE A 41 13.22 -3.35 15.77
N VAL A 42 14.01 -2.99 16.78
CA VAL A 42 14.09 -1.64 17.33
C VAL A 42 15.54 -1.20 17.41
N LYS A 43 15.76 0.12 17.39
CA LYS A 43 17.08 0.70 17.60
C LYS A 43 17.21 1.12 19.07
N ASP A 44 18.21 0.61 19.77
CA ASP A 44 18.46 0.95 21.15
C ASP A 44 19.11 2.34 21.30
N VAL A 45 19.32 2.75 22.54
CA VAL A 45 19.96 4.05 22.88
C VAL A 45 21.43 4.12 22.44
N SER A 46 22.08 3.00 22.23
CA SER A 46 23.46 2.88 21.72
C SER A 46 23.53 2.94 20.20
N GLY A 47 22.37 2.99 19.53
CA GLY A 47 22.28 3.00 18.08
C GLY A 47 22.33 1.62 17.43
N ILE A 48 22.27 0.54 18.21
CA ILE A 48 22.30 -0.83 17.73
C ILE A 48 20.87 -1.31 17.47
N VAL A 49 20.64 -1.96 16.32
CA VAL A 49 19.35 -2.52 15.96
C VAL A 49 19.27 -3.95 16.52
N LEU A 50 18.22 -4.22 17.30
CA LEU A 50 18.01 -5.48 18.01
C LEU A 50 16.61 -6.02 17.74
N PRO A 51 16.45 -7.36 17.64
CA PRO A 51 15.13 -7.97 17.59
C PRO A 51 14.49 -7.99 18.97
N VAL A 52 13.20 -7.64 19.01
CA VAL A 52 12.36 -7.71 20.21
C VAL A 52 11.07 -8.44 19.89
N GLN A 53 10.41 -8.97 20.89
CA GLN A 53 9.15 -9.68 20.75
C GLN A 53 8.09 -9.05 21.64
N GLU A 54 6.94 -8.70 21.03
CA GLU A 54 5.76 -8.22 21.73
C GLU A 54 4.88 -9.40 22.14
N PHE A 55 4.50 -9.46 23.41
CA PHE A 55 3.69 -10.56 23.95
C PHE A 55 2.19 -10.26 23.98
N ASN A 56 1.82 -8.98 23.81
CA ASN A 56 0.41 -8.60 23.66
C ASN A 56 -0.13 -9.03 22.28
N ASN A 57 -1.45 -9.19 22.23
CA ASN A 57 -2.13 -9.43 20.96
C ASN A 57 -2.16 -8.15 20.13
N LEU A 58 -1.53 -8.19 18.96
CA LEU A 58 -1.54 -7.09 18.01
C LEU A 58 -2.68 -7.27 17.00
N GLY A 59 -3.69 -6.41 17.07
CA GLY A 59 -4.80 -6.39 16.14
C GLY A 59 -4.51 -5.52 14.92
N VAL A 60 -4.77 -6.02 13.71
CA VAL A 60 -4.71 -5.24 12.47
C VAL A 60 -5.99 -5.46 11.67
N PHE A 61 -6.71 -4.39 11.48
CA PHE A 61 -7.91 -4.32 10.66
C PHE A 61 -7.58 -3.74 9.28
N LYS A 62 -8.15 -4.32 8.22
CA LYS A 62 -7.97 -3.87 6.85
C LYS A 62 -9.24 -4.03 6.04
N MET A 63 -9.64 -2.99 5.33
CA MET A 63 -10.80 -2.97 4.46
C MET A 63 -10.39 -2.40 3.09
N ASN A 64 -10.69 -3.14 2.02
CA ASN A 64 -10.44 -2.72 0.66
C ASN A 64 -11.75 -2.64 -0.10
N ILE A 65 -11.96 -1.53 -0.80
CA ILE A 65 -13.10 -1.35 -1.69
C ILE A 65 -12.56 -0.96 -3.07
N SER A 66 -13.04 -1.62 -4.11
CA SER A 66 -12.70 -1.23 -5.47
C SER A 66 -13.92 -1.26 -6.38
N LYS A 67 -14.01 -0.25 -7.26
CA LYS A 67 -15.07 -0.14 -8.26
C LYS A 67 -14.54 0.56 -9.51
N LYS A 68 -14.76 -0.09 -10.65
CA LYS A 68 -14.60 0.53 -11.95
C LYS A 68 -15.95 1.06 -12.43
N ILE A 69 -15.99 2.32 -12.83
CA ILE A 69 -17.15 2.99 -13.43
C ILE A 69 -16.74 3.39 -14.84
N SER A 70 -17.51 2.96 -15.85
CA SER A 70 -17.24 3.27 -17.25
C SER A 70 -18.42 4.03 -17.84
N PHE A 71 -18.13 5.10 -18.56
CA PHE A 71 -19.11 5.88 -19.28
C PHE A 71 -18.55 6.20 -20.68
N ASN A 72 -19.14 5.56 -21.70
CA ASN A 72 -18.68 5.64 -23.08
C ASN A 72 -17.16 5.30 -23.19
N LYS A 73 -16.34 6.24 -23.60
CA LYS A 73 -14.88 6.10 -23.77
C LYS A 73 -14.07 6.46 -22.52
N PHE A 74 -14.74 6.89 -21.47
CA PHE A 74 -14.10 7.26 -20.21
C PHE A 74 -14.34 6.20 -19.14
N ALA A 75 -13.37 6.04 -18.25
CA ALA A 75 -13.55 5.19 -17.08
C ALA A 75 -12.79 5.74 -15.88
N ILE A 76 -13.32 5.42 -14.69
CA ILE A 76 -12.68 5.68 -13.40
C ILE A 76 -12.51 4.34 -12.70
N ASP A 77 -11.28 3.96 -12.38
CA ASP A 77 -10.95 2.81 -11.52
C ASP A 77 -10.62 3.34 -10.12
N ASN A 78 -11.51 3.08 -9.17
CA ASN A 78 -11.37 3.54 -7.80
C ASN A 78 -10.92 2.38 -6.91
N ARG A 79 -9.91 2.63 -6.08
CA ARG A 79 -9.44 1.72 -5.04
C ARG A 79 -9.21 2.49 -3.77
N VAL A 80 -9.88 2.08 -2.73
CA VAL A 80 -9.79 2.65 -1.39
C VAL A 80 -9.41 1.53 -0.44
N GLN A 81 -8.36 1.71 0.32
CA GLN A 81 -7.98 0.85 1.41
C GLN A 81 -8.00 1.66 2.70
N PHE A 82 -8.78 1.20 3.64
CA PHE A 82 -8.74 1.67 5.02
C PHE A 82 -8.16 0.57 5.90
N GLN A 83 -7.24 0.92 6.79
CA GLN A 83 -6.64 -0.02 7.72
C GLN A 83 -6.35 0.68 9.04
N LYS A 84 -6.42 -0.07 10.11
CA LYS A 84 -6.17 0.45 11.46
C LYS A 84 -5.53 -0.63 12.33
N THR A 85 -4.59 -0.22 13.15
CA THR A 85 -4.02 -1.07 14.20
C THR A 85 -4.79 -0.87 15.50
N GLY A 86 -4.91 -1.92 16.31
CA GLY A 86 -5.40 -1.80 17.68
C GLY A 86 -4.43 -0.99 18.57
N ASP A 87 -4.89 -0.53 19.70
CA ASP A 87 -4.11 0.32 20.62
C ASP A 87 -2.79 -0.36 21.04
N GLU A 88 -2.80 -1.65 21.29
CA GLU A 88 -1.61 -2.45 21.63
C GLU A 88 -0.58 -2.55 20.48
N SER A 89 -1.00 -2.23 19.26
CA SER A 89 -0.15 -2.26 18.06
C SER A 89 0.42 -0.88 17.73
N LEU A 90 0.00 0.18 18.43
CA LEU A 90 0.45 1.54 18.17
C LEU A 90 1.96 1.66 18.43
N GLY A 91 2.64 2.27 17.46
CA GLY A 91 4.09 2.44 17.51
C GLY A 91 4.91 1.16 17.28
N ILE A 92 4.26 0.01 17.01
CA ILE A 92 4.89 -1.26 16.64
C ILE A 92 4.61 -1.59 15.18
N ILE A 93 3.33 -1.50 14.78
CA ILE A 93 2.90 -1.72 13.40
C ILE A 93 2.56 -0.37 12.77
N ASN A 94 3.49 0.19 12.07
CA ASN A 94 3.41 1.51 11.45
C ASN A 94 2.88 1.40 10.02
N ILE A 95 1.59 1.71 9.82
CA ILE A 95 0.91 1.65 8.52
C ILE A 95 0.04 2.89 8.32
N PRO A 96 -0.11 3.40 7.08
CA PRO A 96 -1.06 4.48 6.81
C PRO A 96 -2.49 3.99 6.97
N GLU A 97 -3.35 4.78 7.63
CA GLU A 97 -4.76 4.40 7.82
C GLU A 97 -5.58 4.41 6.53
N LEU A 98 -5.27 5.34 5.63
CA LEU A 98 -5.98 5.51 4.37
C LEU A 98 -5.02 5.44 3.19
N ILE A 99 -5.33 4.59 2.21
CA ILE A 99 -4.63 4.52 0.93
C ILE A 99 -5.66 4.63 -0.18
N LEU A 100 -5.45 5.59 -1.09
CA LEU A 100 -6.29 5.83 -2.24
C LEU A 100 -5.50 5.64 -3.52
N ARG A 101 -6.12 4.99 -4.49
CA ARG A 101 -5.63 4.94 -5.86
C ARG A 101 -6.81 5.08 -6.81
N ASN A 102 -6.90 6.22 -7.47
CA ASN A 102 -7.96 6.53 -8.40
C ASN A 102 -7.35 6.80 -9.78
N THR A 103 -7.79 6.05 -10.79
CA THR A 103 -7.31 6.23 -12.16
C THR A 103 -8.46 6.67 -13.03
N PHE A 104 -8.38 7.90 -13.55
CA PHE A 104 -9.29 8.43 -14.57
C PHE A 104 -8.62 8.31 -15.93
N TYR A 105 -9.29 7.69 -16.91
CA TYR A 105 -8.71 7.48 -18.22
C TYR A 105 -9.75 7.49 -19.35
N TYR A 106 -9.27 7.91 -20.50
CA TYR A 106 -9.90 7.75 -21.79
C TYR A 106 -9.37 6.49 -22.47
N GLN A 107 -10.26 5.73 -23.17
CA GLN A 107 -9.87 4.62 -24.01
C GLN A 107 -10.71 4.56 -25.28
N ASP A 108 -10.06 4.31 -26.40
CA ASP A 108 -10.72 4.22 -27.71
C ASP A 108 -9.94 3.36 -28.70
N GLU A 109 -10.66 2.87 -29.71
CA GLU A 109 -10.08 2.25 -30.89
C GLU A 109 -10.09 3.27 -32.04
N LEU A 110 -8.92 3.72 -32.43
CA LEU A 110 -8.69 4.73 -33.45
C LEU A 110 -8.25 4.11 -34.79
N PHE A 111 -8.37 4.89 -35.89
CA PHE A 111 -7.93 4.49 -37.21
C PHE A 111 -8.50 3.14 -37.68
N LYS A 112 -9.82 2.97 -37.63
CA LYS A 112 -10.53 1.70 -37.98
C LYS A 112 -10.00 0.50 -37.20
N LYS A 113 -9.75 0.68 -35.89
CA LYS A 113 -9.21 -0.31 -34.93
C LYS A 113 -7.73 -0.65 -35.10
N ALA A 114 -6.99 0.10 -35.93
CA ALA A 114 -5.55 -0.10 -36.07
C ALA A 114 -4.76 0.29 -34.82
N LEU A 115 -5.28 1.23 -34.02
CA LEU A 115 -4.69 1.70 -32.78
C LEU A 115 -5.71 1.64 -31.64
N PHE A 116 -5.45 0.85 -30.61
CA PHE A 116 -6.09 1.00 -29.31
C PHE A 116 -5.28 1.99 -28.46
N LEU A 117 -5.93 3.04 -28.01
CA LEU A 117 -5.31 4.06 -27.14
C LEU A 117 -6.01 4.08 -25.78
N GLN A 118 -5.23 4.11 -24.72
CA GLN A 118 -5.70 4.37 -23.37
C GLN A 118 -4.75 5.40 -22.72
N THR A 119 -5.28 6.50 -22.25
CA THR A 119 -4.50 7.57 -21.62
C THR A 119 -5.24 8.19 -20.47
N GLY A 120 -4.53 8.65 -19.44
CA GLY A 120 -5.17 9.19 -18.26
C GLY A 120 -4.21 9.53 -17.14
N PHE A 121 -4.82 9.81 -16.00
CA PHE A 121 -4.12 10.20 -14.78
C PHE A 121 -4.41 9.19 -13.68
N THR A 122 -3.39 8.90 -12.88
CA THR A 122 -3.52 8.12 -11.64
C THR A 122 -3.20 9.00 -10.45
N PHE A 123 -4.16 9.16 -9.56
CA PHE A 123 -4.03 9.81 -8.28
C PHE A 123 -3.72 8.75 -7.24
N ASN A 124 -2.59 8.89 -6.54
CA ASN A 124 -2.17 8.04 -5.43
C ASN A 124 -2.05 8.90 -4.18
N TYR A 125 -2.61 8.43 -3.08
CA TYR A 125 -2.54 9.10 -1.80
C TYR A 125 -2.45 8.06 -0.68
N PHE A 126 -1.69 8.35 0.34
CA PHE A 126 -1.73 7.64 1.61
C PHE A 126 -1.63 8.65 2.76
N SER A 127 -2.40 8.39 3.82
CA SER A 127 -2.37 9.21 5.03
C SER A 127 -1.01 9.16 5.70
N GLU A 128 -0.74 10.13 6.52
CA GLU A 128 0.48 10.23 7.30
C GLU A 128 0.67 9.01 8.22
N PHE A 129 1.90 8.52 8.29
CA PHE A 129 2.30 7.43 9.18
C PHE A 129 3.81 7.46 9.45
N TYR A 130 4.25 6.82 10.52
CA TYR A 130 5.66 6.60 10.78
C TYR A 130 6.21 5.49 9.88
N MET A 131 7.15 5.82 9.01
CA MET A 131 7.80 4.83 8.16
C MET A 131 8.97 4.19 8.90
N ASN A 132 9.01 2.87 8.95
CA ASN A 132 10.15 2.14 9.51
C ASN A 132 11.45 2.50 8.77
N SER A 133 12.55 2.60 9.52
CA SER A 133 13.87 2.87 8.96
C SER A 133 14.58 1.56 8.59
N TYR A 134 15.45 1.63 7.60
CA TYR A 134 16.20 0.48 7.11
C TYR A 134 17.61 0.44 7.72
N ASP A 135 18.03 -0.72 8.21
CA ASP A 135 19.40 -0.99 8.63
C ASP A 135 20.13 -1.82 7.56
N PRO A 136 21.12 -1.25 6.86
CA PRO A 136 21.81 -1.94 5.77
C PRO A 136 22.74 -3.09 6.25
N LEU A 137 23.18 -3.08 7.52
CA LEU A 137 24.04 -4.14 8.07
C LEU A 137 23.24 -5.41 8.34
N LEU A 138 21.99 -5.25 8.77
CA LEU A 138 21.08 -6.37 9.02
C LEU A 138 20.24 -6.72 7.80
N SER A 139 20.14 -5.82 6.83
CA SER A 139 19.19 -5.92 5.70
C SER A 139 17.73 -6.00 6.17
N GLU A 140 17.40 -5.33 7.29
CA GLU A 140 16.09 -5.38 7.92
C GLU A 140 15.55 -3.97 8.21
N PHE A 141 14.22 -3.87 8.32
CA PHE A 141 13.57 -2.66 8.76
C PHE A 141 13.36 -2.68 10.28
N TYR A 142 13.65 -1.57 10.93
CA TYR A 142 13.37 -1.38 12.35
C TYR A 142 12.33 -0.29 12.58
N VAL A 143 11.57 -0.44 13.65
CA VAL A 143 10.51 0.50 14.05
C VAL A 143 11.13 1.80 14.53
N GLN A 144 10.62 2.92 14.03
CA GLN A 144 10.90 4.26 14.49
C GLN A 144 9.62 5.10 14.46
N ASN A 145 9.47 6.04 15.42
CA ASN A 145 8.28 6.85 15.60
C ASN A 145 8.61 8.35 15.66
N ASN A 146 9.65 8.77 14.94
CA ASN A 146 10.10 10.16 14.89
C ASN A 146 10.04 10.79 13.50
N LYS A 147 9.89 9.97 12.43
CA LYS A 147 9.81 10.45 11.06
C LYS A 147 8.47 10.06 10.43
N LEU A 148 7.61 11.03 10.27
CA LEU A 148 6.35 10.92 9.54
C LEU A 148 6.59 11.08 8.03
N ILE A 149 5.86 10.31 7.24
CA ILE A 149 5.77 10.45 5.78
C ILE A 149 4.32 10.29 5.35
N GLY A 150 4.01 10.71 4.14
CA GLY A 150 2.66 10.63 3.58
C GLY A 150 1.96 11.97 3.58
N ASN A 151 0.63 11.95 3.54
CA ASN A 151 -0.25 13.12 3.50
C ASN A 151 -0.03 14.02 2.28
N PHE A 152 0.55 13.45 1.23
CA PHE A 152 0.80 14.16 -0.02
C PHE A 152 0.25 13.35 -1.22
N PRO A 153 -0.59 13.95 -2.08
CA PRO A 153 -1.08 13.31 -3.28
C PRO A 153 -0.01 13.27 -4.37
N ARG A 154 0.20 12.10 -4.97
CA ARG A 154 1.05 11.92 -6.15
C ARG A 154 0.17 11.69 -7.38
N ILE A 155 0.40 12.48 -8.42
CA ILE A 155 -0.31 12.38 -9.69
C ILE A 155 0.65 11.86 -10.74
N ASP A 156 0.26 10.79 -11.40
CA ASP A 156 0.99 10.18 -12.51
C ASP A 156 0.15 10.32 -13.79
N PHE A 157 0.79 10.59 -14.92
CA PHE A 157 0.18 10.56 -16.25
C PHE A 157 0.65 9.33 -17.02
N PHE A 158 -0.22 8.70 -17.81
CA PHE A 158 0.16 7.55 -18.62
C PHE A 158 -0.49 7.55 -19.99
N VAL A 159 0.21 6.92 -20.94
CA VAL A 159 -0.27 6.57 -22.28
C VAL A 159 0.05 5.11 -22.55
N ASN A 160 -0.96 4.35 -22.94
CA ASN A 160 -0.85 2.96 -23.36
C ASN A 160 -1.45 2.85 -24.77
N ALA A 161 -0.63 2.51 -25.73
CA ALA A 161 -0.99 2.36 -27.14
C ALA A 161 -0.72 0.93 -27.60
N LYS A 162 -1.69 0.30 -28.29
CA LYS A 162 -1.51 -1.00 -28.92
C LYS A 162 -1.77 -0.88 -30.41
N ILE A 163 -0.75 -1.19 -31.19
CA ILE A 163 -0.78 -1.22 -32.66
C ILE A 163 -0.46 -2.66 -33.09
N GLN A 164 -1.48 -3.35 -33.62
CA GLN A 164 -1.37 -4.77 -33.95
C GLN A 164 -0.87 -5.62 -32.77
N GLN A 165 0.33 -6.18 -32.84
CA GLN A 165 0.97 -6.98 -31.80
C GLN A 165 1.87 -6.17 -30.88
N THR A 166 2.18 -4.92 -31.24
CA THR A 166 3.10 -4.05 -30.47
C THR A 166 2.30 -3.24 -29.46
N ARG A 167 2.79 -3.21 -28.22
CA ARG A 167 2.26 -2.35 -27.16
C ARG A 167 3.36 -1.39 -26.70
N ILE A 168 3.01 -0.11 -26.64
CA ILE A 168 3.85 0.98 -26.16
C ILE A 168 3.21 1.52 -24.89
N PHE A 169 4.00 1.64 -23.83
CA PHE A 169 3.56 2.22 -22.56
C PHE A 169 4.55 3.33 -22.16
N LEU A 170 4.01 4.53 -21.93
CA LEU A 170 4.73 5.68 -21.42
C LEU A 170 4.07 6.11 -20.11
N LYS A 171 4.87 6.46 -19.11
CA LYS A 171 4.41 6.96 -17.82
C LYS A 171 5.30 8.11 -17.36
N ALA A 172 4.67 9.22 -16.99
CA ALA A 172 5.29 10.31 -16.26
C ALA A 172 4.80 10.25 -14.81
N GLU A 173 5.71 10.00 -13.89
CA GLU A 173 5.38 9.88 -12.47
C GLU A 173 5.55 11.21 -11.77
N HIS A 174 4.71 11.45 -10.74
CA HIS A 174 4.81 12.57 -9.82
C HIS A 174 4.87 13.92 -10.55
N ILE A 175 3.99 14.12 -11.55
CA ILE A 175 3.96 15.36 -12.36
C ILE A 175 3.64 16.61 -11.54
N ASN A 176 3.15 16.44 -10.31
CA ASN A 176 2.86 17.52 -9.36
C ASN A 176 3.99 17.72 -8.32
N SER A 177 5.21 17.23 -8.55
CA SER A 177 6.34 17.35 -7.61
C SER A 177 6.78 18.78 -7.32
N SER A 178 6.49 19.72 -8.21
CA SER A 178 6.80 21.15 -8.04
C SER A 178 5.84 21.90 -7.12
N PHE A 179 4.77 21.27 -6.65
CA PHE A 179 3.77 21.86 -5.75
C PHE A 179 3.93 21.40 -4.29
N THR A 180 5.06 20.78 -3.96
CA THR A 180 5.43 20.30 -2.62
C THR A 180 6.37 21.24 -1.92
#